data_8a486de209180f2144d1e0ebfd36c08d
#
_entry.id   8a486de209180f2144d1e0ebfd36c08d
#
_cell.length_a   1.000
_cell.length_b   1.000
_cell.length_c   1.000
_cell.angle_alpha   90.00
_cell.angle_beta   90.00
_cell.angle_gamma   90.00
#
_symmetry.space_group_name_H-M   'P 1'
#
loop_
_entity.id
_entity.type
_entity.pdbx_description
1 polymer ?
#
loop_
_entity_poly.entity_id
_entity_poly.type
_entity_poly.pdbx_seq_one_letter_code
_entity_poly.pdbx_strand_id
1 'polypeptide(L)'
;VTPEAITNVNTATVAGETTKKALEQYPAGGIVYFAKNLENREQTVALLENTQSYAKIPLFLGVDEEGGTVSRVGSNPDMGVPSVGDMRSLGKQQDPAAAYAAGQDIGGSLHALGFNLDFAPVADVAQGADSVIGSRSFGSDPELCASLAGVIVKSLRAEGIVSCLKHFPGYGSATVDDHNGTSIVEKTLSELEGCDLVPFQSIIASEGSVPFVMVSHLSYPNVTGSDTPADLSASIVTDILRDKLDYQNVIITDSHSMA
;
A
#
# COMPACT_ATOMS: atom_id res chain seq x y z
N VAL A 1 -9.75 -1.78 -22.58
CA VAL A 1 -10.00 -0.33 -22.58
C VAL A 1 -8.83 0.32 -23.29
N THR A 2 -9.05 1.07 -24.36
CA THR A 2 -7.97 1.74 -25.11
C THR A 2 -7.41 2.91 -24.29
N PRO A 3 -6.14 3.29 -24.46
CA PRO A 3 -5.54 4.46 -23.77
C PRO A 3 -6.36 5.76 -23.96
N GLU A 4 -6.99 5.94 -25.10
CA GLU A 4 -7.86 7.08 -25.40
C GLU A 4 -9.17 7.09 -24.61
N ALA A 5 -9.68 5.92 -24.22
CA ALA A 5 -10.86 5.82 -23.36
C ALA A 5 -10.53 6.21 -21.89
N ILE A 6 -9.25 6.11 -21.49
CA ILE A 6 -8.80 6.48 -20.14
C ILE A 6 -8.63 8.00 -20.04
N THR A 7 -8.17 8.67 -21.09
CA THR A 7 -7.88 10.13 -21.07
C THR A 7 -9.12 11.01 -21.03
N ASN A 8 -10.31 10.47 -21.33
CA ASN A 8 -11.57 11.21 -21.36
C ASN A 8 -12.52 10.88 -20.19
N VAL A 9 -12.07 10.10 -19.19
CA VAL A 9 -12.88 9.80 -18.00
C VAL A 9 -12.77 10.96 -17.02
N ASN A 10 -13.88 11.66 -16.80
CA ASN A 10 -14.00 12.60 -15.70
C ASN A 10 -13.73 11.87 -14.39
N THR A 11 -13.02 12.51 -13.47
CA THR A 11 -12.78 11.99 -12.14
C THR A 11 -14.12 11.68 -11.46
N ALA A 12 -14.31 10.43 -11.01
CA ALA A 12 -15.53 10.05 -10.32
C ALA A 12 -15.49 10.59 -8.87
N THR A 13 -16.33 11.57 -8.59
CA THR A 13 -16.56 12.11 -7.24
C THR A 13 -17.94 11.76 -6.69
N VAL A 14 -18.77 11.09 -7.51
CA VAL A 14 -20.12 10.63 -7.16
C VAL A 14 -20.31 9.21 -7.68
N ALA A 15 -20.82 8.33 -6.84
CA ALA A 15 -21.31 7.02 -7.25
C ALA A 15 -22.81 7.11 -7.59
N GLY A 16 -23.15 6.88 -8.86
CA GLY A 16 -24.52 6.93 -9.37
C GLY A 16 -24.86 5.72 -10.25
N GLU A 17 -25.88 5.85 -11.10
CA GLU A 17 -26.35 4.77 -11.98
C GLU A 17 -25.25 4.21 -12.90
N THR A 18 -24.29 5.03 -13.33
CA THR A 18 -23.14 4.58 -14.13
C THR A 18 -22.26 3.64 -13.33
N THR A 19 -21.93 3.98 -12.07
CA THR A 19 -21.16 3.13 -11.16
C THR A 19 -21.88 1.82 -10.89
N LYS A 20 -23.20 1.88 -10.64
CA LYS A 20 -24.05 0.71 -10.42
C LYS A 20 -23.99 -0.25 -11.61
N LYS A 21 -24.23 0.26 -12.82
CA LYS A 21 -24.18 -0.55 -14.04
C LYS A 21 -22.80 -1.15 -14.29
N ALA A 22 -21.74 -0.39 -14.01
CA ALA A 22 -20.36 -0.89 -14.13
C ALA A 22 -20.10 -2.06 -13.17
N LEU A 23 -20.51 -1.96 -11.90
CA LEU A 23 -20.37 -3.03 -10.91
C LEU A 23 -21.26 -4.24 -11.19
N GLU A 24 -22.44 -4.03 -11.79
CA GLU A 24 -23.31 -5.13 -12.25
C GLU A 24 -22.69 -5.89 -13.41
N GLN A 25 -22.04 -5.19 -14.34
CA GLN A 25 -21.43 -5.78 -15.54
C GLN A 25 -20.05 -6.39 -15.24
N TYR A 26 -19.26 -5.72 -14.38
CA TYR A 26 -17.90 -6.09 -14.01
C TYR A 26 -17.76 -6.14 -12.48
N PRO A 27 -18.16 -7.25 -11.84
CA PRO A 27 -18.07 -7.37 -10.40
C PRO A 27 -16.60 -7.34 -9.96
N ALA A 28 -16.19 -6.25 -9.33
CA ALA A 28 -14.86 -6.07 -8.78
C ALA A 28 -14.77 -6.59 -7.34
N GLY A 29 -13.56 -6.98 -6.89
CA GLY A 29 -13.29 -7.29 -5.50
C GLY A 29 -13.09 -6.04 -4.63
N GLY A 30 -12.69 -4.93 -5.25
CA GLY A 30 -12.47 -3.65 -4.57
C GLY A 30 -12.33 -2.49 -5.54
N ILE A 31 -12.31 -1.29 -4.99
CA ILE A 31 -12.10 -0.03 -5.72
C ILE A 31 -11.06 0.79 -4.97
N VAL A 32 -10.10 1.35 -5.71
CA VAL A 32 -9.07 2.25 -5.16
C VAL A 32 -9.45 3.69 -5.45
N TYR A 33 -9.38 4.53 -4.43
CA TYR A 33 -9.63 5.96 -4.52
C TYR A 33 -8.34 6.75 -4.39
N PHE A 34 -8.23 7.81 -5.18
CA PHE A 34 -7.11 8.73 -5.17
C PHE A 34 -7.57 10.12 -4.70
N ALA A 35 -6.64 10.99 -4.32
CA ALA A 35 -6.95 12.34 -3.86
C ALA A 35 -7.96 13.09 -4.75
N LYS A 36 -7.87 12.91 -6.07
CA LYS A 36 -8.79 13.52 -7.05
C LYS A 36 -10.25 13.06 -6.94
N ASN A 37 -10.53 11.97 -6.24
CA ASN A 37 -11.88 11.46 -6.01
C ASN A 37 -12.50 12.03 -4.73
N LEU A 38 -11.69 12.63 -3.86
CA LEU A 38 -12.00 12.97 -2.48
C LEU A 38 -12.00 14.49 -2.32
N GLU A 39 -13.20 15.10 -2.34
CA GLU A 39 -13.36 16.55 -2.28
C GLU A 39 -13.43 17.06 -0.82
N ASN A 40 -14.30 16.46 -0.03
CA ASN A 40 -14.53 16.77 1.37
C ASN A 40 -15.18 15.57 2.08
N ARG A 41 -15.35 15.67 3.40
CA ARG A 41 -15.88 14.57 4.23
C ARG A 41 -17.24 14.07 3.77
N GLU A 42 -18.21 14.95 3.57
CA GLU A 42 -19.58 14.58 3.25
C GLU A 42 -19.68 13.91 1.87
N GLN A 43 -18.98 14.46 0.89
CA GLN A 43 -18.91 13.89 -0.46
C GLN A 43 -18.24 12.51 -0.42
N THR A 44 -17.13 12.36 0.31
CA THR A 44 -16.38 11.10 0.41
C THR A 44 -17.23 10.01 1.04
N VAL A 45 -17.88 10.28 2.16
CA VAL A 45 -18.81 9.33 2.82
C VAL A 45 -19.91 8.88 1.86
N ALA A 46 -20.58 9.84 1.19
CA ALA A 46 -21.64 9.52 0.24
C ALA A 46 -21.13 8.70 -0.97
N LEU A 47 -19.93 9.01 -1.47
CA LEU A 47 -19.30 8.27 -2.56
C LEU A 47 -19.06 6.81 -2.18
N LEU A 48 -18.47 6.57 -0.99
CA LEU A 48 -18.13 5.23 -0.50
C LEU A 48 -19.39 4.41 -0.17
N GLU A 49 -20.36 4.99 0.57
CA GLU A 49 -21.62 4.34 0.92
C GLU A 49 -22.42 3.93 -0.33
N ASN A 50 -22.56 4.84 -1.30
CA ASN A 50 -23.27 4.55 -2.53
C ASN A 50 -22.55 3.46 -3.35
N THR A 51 -21.22 3.53 -3.45
CA THR A 51 -20.44 2.50 -4.15
C THR A 51 -20.66 1.13 -3.52
N GLN A 52 -20.56 1.04 -2.20
CA GLN A 52 -20.76 -0.21 -1.47
C GLN A 52 -22.19 -0.74 -1.63
N SER A 53 -23.19 0.14 -1.65
CA SER A 53 -24.60 -0.24 -1.79
C SER A 53 -24.93 -0.88 -3.15
N TYR A 54 -24.15 -0.57 -4.19
CA TYR A 54 -24.37 -1.12 -5.55
C TYR A 54 -23.69 -2.48 -5.75
N ALA A 55 -22.81 -2.88 -4.86
CA ALA A 55 -22.08 -4.13 -4.98
C ALA A 55 -22.90 -5.31 -4.44
N LYS A 56 -22.89 -6.44 -5.17
CA LYS A 56 -23.54 -7.69 -4.72
C LYS A 56 -22.70 -8.41 -3.65
N ILE A 57 -21.40 -8.26 -3.72
CA ILE A 57 -20.43 -8.78 -2.76
C ILE A 57 -19.72 -7.57 -2.16
N PRO A 58 -19.56 -7.50 -0.83
CA PRO A 58 -18.88 -6.38 -0.21
C PRO A 58 -17.51 -6.08 -0.84
N LEU A 59 -17.26 -4.82 -1.17
CA LEU A 59 -16.04 -4.36 -1.82
C LEU A 59 -14.98 -4.01 -0.78
N PHE A 60 -13.72 -4.22 -1.14
CA PHE A 60 -12.63 -3.47 -0.54
C PHE A 60 -12.63 -2.05 -1.11
N LEU A 61 -12.82 -1.06 -0.24
CA LEU A 61 -12.75 0.36 -0.59
C LEU A 61 -11.41 0.87 -0.06
N GLY A 62 -10.44 0.98 -0.96
CA GLY A 62 -9.04 1.20 -0.61
C GLY A 62 -8.54 2.60 -0.95
N VAL A 63 -7.55 3.04 -0.20
CA VAL A 63 -6.84 4.30 -0.39
C VAL A 63 -5.37 4.15 0.03
N ASP A 64 -4.49 5.03 -0.46
CA ASP A 64 -3.12 5.17 0.06
C ASP A 64 -3.10 6.25 1.14
N GLU A 65 -3.10 5.88 2.38
CA GLU A 65 -2.97 6.80 3.52
C GLU A 65 -1.75 6.41 4.37
N GLU A 66 -0.55 6.57 3.80
CA GLU A 66 0.72 6.22 4.46
C GLU A 66 1.12 7.24 5.55
N GLY A 67 0.54 8.44 5.46
CA GLY A 67 1.05 9.62 6.14
C GLY A 67 2.12 10.36 5.33
N GLY A 68 2.49 11.56 5.76
CA GLY A 68 3.49 12.39 5.08
C GLY A 68 3.09 12.74 3.64
N THR A 69 3.96 12.44 2.69
CA THR A 69 3.77 12.79 1.27
C THR A 69 2.73 11.94 0.55
N VAL A 70 2.46 10.73 1.03
CA VAL A 70 1.44 9.83 0.49
C VAL A 70 0.28 9.75 1.47
N SER A 71 -0.56 10.74 1.41
CA SER A 71 -1.75 10.91 2.24
C SER A 71 -2.85 11.50 1.36
N ARG A 72 -3.94 10.77 1.14
CA ARG A 72 -5.04 11.21 0.27
C ARG A 72 -6.17 11.83 1.08
N VAL A 73 -6.25 11.47 2.35
CA VAL A 73 -7.28 11.89 3.29
C VAL A 73 -6.73 12.93 4.27
N GLY A 74 -5.67 12.61 5.00
CA GLY A 74 -5.09 13.49 6.02
C GLY A 74 -4.41 14.75 5.47
N SER A 75 -4.03 14.77 4.18
CA SER A 75 -3.51 15.98 3.50
C SER A 75 -4.61 16.92 3.01
N ASN A 76 -5.87 16.49 2.99
CA ASN A 76 -7.00 17.31 2.59
C ASN A 76 -7.68 17.92 3.82
N PRO A 77 -7.58 19.25 4.05
CA PRO A 77 -8.14 19.90 5.23
C PRO A 77 -9.69 19.79 5.32
N ASP A 78 -10.36 19.61 4.18
CA ASP A 78 -11.82 19.52 4.12
C ASP A 78 -12.35 18.13 4.56
N MET A 79 -11.44 17.19 4.86
CA MET A 79 -11.79 15.90 5.49
C MET A 79 -12.03 16.04 6.98
N GLY A 80 -11.47 17.05 7.63
CA GLY A 80 -11.62 17.27 9.08
C GLY A 80 -11.04 16.12 9.92
N VAL A 81 -9.92 15.53 9.48
CA VAL A 81 -9.21 14.44 10.16
C VAL A 81 -7.78 14.86 10.53
N PRO A 82 -7.14 14.21 11.50
CA PRO A 82 -5.72 14.43 11.78
C PRO A 82 -4.83 14.18 10.57
N SER A 83 -3.82 15.01 10.37
CA SER A 83 -2.74 14.76 9.42
C SER A 83 -1.58 14.08 10.12
N VAL A 84 -1.20 12.90 9.68
CA VAL A 84 -0.07 12.14 10.20
C VAL A 84 1.20 12.50 9.41
N GLY A 85 2.30 12.75 10.11
CA GLY A 85 3.59 13.05 9.51
C GLY A 85 4.21 11.86 8.77
N ASP A 86 5.40 12.07 8.22
CA ASP A 86 6.11 11.01 7.49
C ASP A 86 6.66 9.91 8.41
N MET A 87 6.75 8.69 7.88
CA MET A 87 7.21 7.51 8.62
C MET A 87 8.67 7.60 9.04
N ARG A 88 9.52 8.35 8.31
CA ARG A 88 10.91 8.62 8.69
C ARG A 88 11.01 9.37 10.03
N SER A 89 10.05 10.25 10.29
CA SER A 89 10.00 10.98 11.57
C SER A 89 9.66 10.04 12.73
N LEU A 90 8.77 9.09 12.55
CA LEU A 90 8.49 8.02 13.52
C LEU A 90 9.70 7.09 13.70
N GLY A 91 10.36 6.73 12.59
CA GLY A 91 11.59 5.93 12.64
C GLY A 91 12.72 6.60 13.44
N LYS A 92 12.87 7.92 13.35
CA LYS A 92 13.84 8.67 14.15
C LYS A 92 13.49 8.69 15.64
N GLN A 93 12.21 8.66 15.99
CA GLN A 93 11.77 8.59 17.38
C GLN A 93 11.99 7.21 18.00
N GLN A 94 11.97 6.15 17.16
CA GLN A 94 12.08 4.75 17.60
C GLN A 94 11.07 4.37 18.70
N ASP A 95 9.89 5.01 18.68
CA ASP A 95 8.85 4.83 19.68
C ASP A 95 7.65 4.06 19.10
N PRO A 96 7.46 2.78 19.48
CA PRO A 96 6.29 2.00 19.06
C PRO A 96 4.96 2.60 19.51
N ALA A 97 4.91 3.33 20.62
CA ALA A 97 3.67 3.96 21.07
C ALA A 97 3.27 5.13 20.15
N ALA A 98 4.24 5.92 19.69
CA ALA A 98 4.01 6.97 18.70
C ALA A 98 3.56 6.39 17.35
N ALA A 99 4.17 5.28 16.91
CA ALA A 99 3.74 4.57 15.70
C ALA A 99 2.31 4.01 15.84
N TYR A 100 1.97 3.45 17.00
CA TYR A 100 0.62 2.94 17.27
C TYR A 100 -0.42 4.06 17.23
N ALA A 101 -0.16 5.21 17.84
CA ALA A 101 -1.04 6.37 17.81
C ALA A 101 -1.24 6.91 16.39
N ALA A 102 -0.15 7.00 15.60
CA ALA A 102 -0.24 7.38 14.19
C ALA A 102 -1.14 6.45 13.37
N GLY A 103 -0.99 5.14 13.57
CA GLY A 103 -1.84 4.15 12.90
C GLY A 103 -3.31 4.19 13.38
N GLN A 104 -3.57 4.56 14.66
CA GLN A 104 -4.94 4.79 15.14
C GLN A 104 -5.56 6.04 14.49
N ASP A 105 -4.81 7.13 14.38
CA ASP A 105 -5.28 8.36 13.72
C ASP A 105 -5.63 8.10 12.25
N ILE A 106 -4.78 7.37 11.53
CA ILE A 106 -5.06 6.94 10.15
C ILE A 106 -6.28 6.03 10.11
N GLY A 107 -6.25 4.92 10.83
CA GLY A 107 -7.31 3.91 10.80
C GLY A 107 -8.67 4.45 11.22
N GLY A 108 -8.74 5.19 12.32
CA GLY A 108 -9.97 5.82 12.80
C GLY A 108 -10.54 6.83 11.81
N SER A 109 -9.66 7.61 11.14
CA SER A 109 -10.06 8.54 10.08
C SER A 109 -10.65 7.81 8.88
N LEU A 110 -10.00 6.77 8.40
CA LEU A 110 -10.45 5.96 7.27
C LEU A 110 -11.77 5.25 7.57
N HIS A 111 -11.88 4.63 8.75
CA HIS A 111 -13.10 3.97 9.20
C HIS A 111 -14.28 4.94 9.27
N ALA A 112 -14.07 6.13 9.83
CA ALA A 112 -15.11 7.16 9.95
C ALA A 112 -15.58 7.73 8.59
N LEU A 113 -14.82 7.55 7.53
CA LEU A 113 -15.17 7.91 6.16
C LEU A 113 -15.82 6.77 5.38
N GLY A 114 -15.70 5.51 5.84
CA GLY A 114 -16.24 4.33 5.18
C GLY A 114 -15.23 3.53 4.35
N PHE A 115 -13.94 3.86 4.40
CA PHE A 115 -12.88 2.99 3.86
C PHE A 115 -12.73 1.74 4.74
N ASN A 116 -12.28 0.64 4.14
CA ASN A 116 -12.00 -0.60 4.85
C ASN A 116 -10.65 -1.23 4.48
N LEU A 117 -9.89 -0.60 3.58
CA LEU A 117 -8.56 -1.02 3.16
C LEU A 117 -7.64 0.20 3.07
N ASP A 118 -6.45 0.10 3.67
CA ASP A 118 -5.37 1.05 3.49
C ASP A 118 -4.17 0.34 2.84
N PHE A 119 -3.65 0.91 1.74
CA PHE A 119 -2.42 0.43 1.13
C PHE A 119 -1.20 0.96 1.92
N ALA A 120 -1.16 0.62 3.18
CA ALA A 120 -0.13 0.90 4.17
C ALA A 120 -0.02 -0.27 5.17
N PRO A 121 1.09 -0.40 5.89
CA PRO A 121 2.27 0.47 5.89
C PRO A 121 3.31 0.11 4.80
N VAL A 122 4.20 1.09 4.55
CA VAL A 122 5.42 0.85 3.80
C VAL A 122 6.40 0.09 4.70
N ALA A 123 6.87 -1.08 4.23
CA ALA A 123 7.83 -1.92 4.93
C ALA A 123 9.26 -1.81 4.37
N ASP A 124 9.43 -1.02 3.30
CA ASP A 124 10.71 -0.87 2.62
C ASP A 124 11.79 -0.29 3.52
N VAL A 125 12.98 -0.87 3.46
CA VAL A 125 14.16 -0.45 4.21
C VAL A 125 14.98 0.49 3.32
N ALA A 126 14.91 1.81 3.56
CA ALA A 126 15.57 2.80 2.73
C ALA A 126 17.10 2.67 2.81
N GLN A 127 17.75 2.45 1.67
CA GLN A 127 19.19 2.26 1.58
C GLN A 127 19.83 3.36 0.75
N GLY A 128 20.74 4.09 1.39
CA GLY A 128 21.42 5.22 0.77
C GLY A 128 20.58 6.50 0.79
N ALA A 129 21.26 7.62 0.47
CA ALA A 129 20.64 8.94 0.44
C ALA A 129 19.69 9.14 -0.76
N ASP A 130 19.93 8.37 -1.84
CA ASP A 130 19.21 8.49 -3.11
C ASP A 130 18.05 7.49 -3.24
N SER A 131 17.71 6.78 -2.16
CA SER A 131 16.56 5.88 -2.13
C SER A 131 15.26 6.63 -2.44
N VAL A 132 14.57 6.23 -3.52
CA VAL A 132 13.31 6.88 -3.95
C VAL A 132 12.19 6.71 -2.94
N ILE A 133 12.25 5.69 -2.07
CA ILE A 133 11.26 5.52 -1.01
C ILE A 133 11.32 6.67 0.03
N GLY A 134 12.48 7.30 0.19
CA GLY A 134 12.66 8.52 0.95
C GLY A 134 12.05 8.51 2.36
N SER A 135 11.25 9.53 2.65
CA SER A 135 10.60 9.71 3.96
C SER A 135 9.41 8.78 4.20
N ARG A 136 8.98 8.02 3.20
CA ARG A 136 7.92 7.01 3.32
C ARG A 136 8.38 5.80 4.15
N SER A 137 9.68 5.49 4.17
CA SER A 137 10.28 4.42 4.99
C SER A 137 10.58 4.89 6.42
N PHE A 138 10.47 4.01 7.40
CA PHE A 138 10.88 4.26 8.78
C PHE A 138 12.40 4.47 8.94
N GLY A 139 13.22 3.88 8.07
CA GLY A 139 14.67 4.03 8.16
C GLY A 139 15.45 3.05 7.31
N SER A 140 16.74 2.92 7.67
CA SER A 140 17.69 1.99 7.06
C SER A 140 17.97 0.76 7.92
N ASP A 141 17.37 0.67 9.10
CA ASP A 141 17.46 -0.49 9.99
C ASP A 141 16.26 -1.41 9.72
N PRO A 142 16.48 -2.64 9.21
CA PRO A 142 15.42 -3.56 8.87
C PRO A 142 14.59 -4.02 10.07
N GLU A 143 15.18 -4.19 11.24
CA GLU A 143 14.48 -4.59 12.45
C GLU A 143 13.59 -3.46 12.99
N LEU A 144 14.05 -2.22 12.91
CA LEU A 144 13.25 -1.06 13.25
C LEU A 144 12.06 -0.92 12.29
N CYS A 145 12.28 -1.07 10.98
CA CYS A 145 11.21 -1.06 9.98
C CYS A 145 10.19 -2.16 10.25
N ALA A 146 10.64 -3.39 10.56
CA ALA A 146 9.79 -4.51 10.91
C ALA A 146 8.93 -4.20 12.15
N SER A 147 9.56 -3.68 13.20
CA SER A 147 8.89 -3.35 14.46
C SER A 147 7.81 -2.29 14.27
N LEU A 148 8.15 -1.15 13.66
CA LEU A 148 7.22 -0.02 13.53
C LEU A 148 6.12 -0.30 12.51
N ALA A 149 6.43 -0.90 11.35
CA ALA A 149 5.42 -1.32 10.39
C ALA A 149 4.46 -2.35 10.98
N GLY A 150 4.98 -3.33 11.75
CA GLY A 150 4.15 -4.29 12.46
C GLY A 150 3.21 -3.66 13.48
N VAL A 151 3.63 -2.58 14.13
CA VAL A 151 2.78 -1.80 15.04
C VAL A 151 1.66 -1.07 14.27
N ILE A 152 1.96 -0.46 13.12
CA ILE A 152 0.94 0.15 12.26
C ILE A 152 -0.09 -0.89 11.79
N VAL A 153 0.34 -2.09 11.35
CA VAL A 153 -0.58 -3.18 10.99
C VAL A 153 -1.55 -3.51 12.12
N LYS A 154 -1.03 -3.57 13.37
CA LYS A 154 -1.86 -3.88 14.56
C LYS A 154 -2.86 -2.76 14.86
N SER A 155 -2.43 -1.49 14.74
CA SER A 155 -3.31 -0.35 15.02
C SER A 155 -4.39 -0.17 13.96
N LEU A 156 -4.07 -0.29 12.66
CA LEU A 156 -5.06 -0.29 11.59
C LEU A 156 -6.13 -1.37 11.79
N ARG A 157 -5.69 -2.58 12.15
CA ARG A 157 -6.62 -3.68 12.48
C ARG A 157 -7.52 -3.36 13.66
N ALA A 158 -7.00 -2.72 14.71
CA ALA A 158 -7.80 -2.34 15.88
C ALA A 158 -8.91 -1.36 15.51
N GLU A 159 -8.69 -0.53 14.49
CA GLU A 159 -9.68 0.41 13.93
C GLU A 159 -10.57 -0.23 12.84
N GLY A 160 -10.42 -1.54 12.57
CA GLY A 160 -11.23 -2.26 11.57
C GLY A 160 -10.78 -2.04 10.12
N ILE A 161 -9.57 -1.53 9.90
CA ILE A 161 -8.99 -1.32 8.58
C ILE A 161 -8.08 -2.48 8.21
N VAL A 162 -8.28 -3.02 7.01
CA VAL A 162 -7.40 -4.00 6.38
C VAL A 162 -6.12 -3.30 5.92
N SER A 163 -4.96 -3.80 6.35
CA SER A 163 -3.65 -3.25 5.97
C SER A 163 -3.06 -3.99 4.77
N CYS A 164 -2.22 -3.30 4.00
CA CYS A 164 -1.46 -3.84 2.88
C CYS A 164 0.02 -3.51 3.04
N LEU A 165 0.84 -4.54 3.29
CA LEU A 165 2.29 -4.38 3.44
C LEU A 165 2.95 -4.21 2.07
N LYS A 166 3.79 -3.19 1.89
CA LYS A 166 4.36 -2.84 0.58
C LYS A 166 5.78 -2.30 0.69
N HIS A 167 6.60 -2.41 -0.37
CA HIS A 167 6.37 -3.00 -1.70
C HIS A 167 7.27 -4.24 -1.86
N PHE A 168 6.69 -5.41 -1.79
CA PHE A 168 7.45 -6.67 -1.85
C PHE A 168 8.22 -6.85 -3.17
N PRO A 169 9.46 -7.37 -3.18
CA PRO A 169 10.26 -7.86 -2.07
C PRO A 169 11.11 -6.78 -1.36
N GLY A 170 10.94 -5.48 -1.68
CA GLY A 170 11.62 -4.37 -1.03
C GLY A 170 12.09 -3.29 -2.02
N TYR A 171 11.50 -2.12 -1.94
CA TYR A 171 11.74 -0.98 -2.83
C TYR A 171 12.91 -0.08 -2.37
N GLY A 172 13.43 -0.31 -1.16
CA GLY A 172 14.29 0.65 -0.46
C GLY A 172 15.68 0.88 -1.05
N SER A 173 16.17 0.02 -1.95
CA SER A 173 17.42 0.19 -2.68
C SER A 173 17.24 0.75 -4.11
N ALA A 174 16.00 0.96 -4.57
CA ALA A 174 15.74 1.58 -5.85
C ALA A 174 16.17 3.06 -5.85
N THR A 175 16.87 3.46 -6.92
CA THR A 175 17.33 4.84 -7.13
C THR A 175 16.58 5.54 -8.25
N VAL A 176 15.78 4.80 -9.01
CA VAL A 176 14.88 5.30 -10.06
C VAL A 176 13.46 4.92 -9.67
N ASP A 177 12.55 5.87 -9.76
CA ASP A 177 11.12 5.66 -9.54
C ASP A 177 10.54 4.89 -10.74
N ASP A 178 9.86 3.77 -10.48
CA ASP A 178 9.25 2.92 -11.52
C ASP A 178 8.10 3.60 -12.27
N HIS A 179 7.55 4.73 -11.76
CA HIS A 179 6.72 5.61 -12.57
C HIS A 179 7.45 6.26 -13.76
N ASN A 180 8.78 6.28 -13.75
CA ASN A 180 9.61 6.90 -14.78
C ASN A 180 10.35 5.86 -15.66
N GLY A 181 10.10 4.58 -15.47
CA GLY A 181 10.72 3.47 -16.21
C GLY A 181 11.05 2.28 -15.33
N THR A 182 11.43 1.14 -15.94
CA THR A 182 11.77 -0.06 -15.19
C THR A 182 12.97 0.18 -14.29
N SER A 183 12.79 0.05 -12.99
CA SER A 183 13.87 0.12 -12.01
C SER A 183 14.42 -1.27 -11.73
N ILE A 184 15.75 -1.40 -11.75
CA ILE A 184 16.46 -2.67 -11.53
C ILE A 184 17.14 -2.64 -10.17
N VAL A 185 16.96 -3.71 -9.40
CA VAL A 185 17.64 -3.95 -8.12
C VAL A 185 18.58 -5.15 -8.29
N GLU A 186 19.88 -4.87 -8.27
CA GLU A 186 20.94 -5.89 -8.50
C GLU A 186 21.32 -6.69 -7.24
N LYS A 187 20.44 -6.77 -6.26
CA LYS A 187 20.66 -7.58 -5.07
C LYS A 187 20.46 -9.06 -5.32
N THR A 188 21.31 -9.86 -4.71
CA THR A 188 21.12 -11.30 -4.59
C THR A 188 20.02 -11.63 -3.58
N LEU A 189 19.49 -12.86 -3.63
CA LEU A 189 18.52 -13.32 -2.64
C LEU A 189 19.05 -13.21 -1.20
N SER A 190 20.32 -13.55 -0.97
CA SER A 190 20.92 -13.46 0.36
C SER A 190 20.99 -12.02 0.88
N GLU A 191 21.20 -11.04 0.01
CA GLU A 191 21.18 -9.62 0.38
C GLU A 191 19.75 -9.12 0.69
N LEU A 192 18.76 -9.60 -0.07
CA LEU A 192 17.35 -9.32 0.23
C LEU A 192 16.95 -9.94 1.57
N GLU A 193 17.31 -11.19 1.83
CA GLU A 193 17.06 -11.90 3.10
C GLU A 193 17.69 -11.20 4.31
N GLY A 194 18.88 -10.64 4.12
CA GLY A 194 19.57 -9.93 5.19
C GLY A 194 19.05 -8.52 5.47
N CYS A 195 18.17 -8.00 4.64
CA CYS A 195 17.70 -6.62 4.76
C CYS A 195 16.23 -6.42 4.34
N ASP A 196 15.96 -6.44 3.04
CA ASP A 196 14.67 -6.00 2.47
C ASP A 196 13.51 -6.93 2.86
N LEU A 197 13.76 -8.24 2.96
CA LEU A 197 12.76 -9.23 3.35
C LEU A 197 12.52 -9.30 4.86
N VAL A 198 13.40 -8.75 5.70
CA VAL A 198 13.27 -8.81 7.17
C VAL A 198 11.93 -8.27 7.67
N PRO A 199 11.46 -7.08 7.26
CA PRO A 199 10.17 -6.58 7.70
C PRO A 199 8.99 -7.46 7.24
N PHE A 200 9.03 -7.94 6.00
CA PHE A 200 7.97 -8.81 5.47
C PHE A 200 7.93 -10.13 6.22
N GLN A 201 9.07 -10.80 6.39
CA GLN A 201 9.18 -12.07 7.11
C GLN A 201 8.69 -11.95 8.54
N SER A 202 9.12 -10.92 9.26
CA SER A 202 8.75 -10.69 10.65
C SER A 202 7.24 -10.45 10.82
N ILE A 203 6.65 -9.63 9.95
CA ILE A 203 5.23 -9.27 10.05
C ILE A 203 4.34 -10.44 9.58
N ILE A 204 4.70 -11.14 8.52
CA ILE A 204 3.98 -12.33 8.02
C ILE A 204 3.95 -13.44 9.07
N ALA A 205 5.07 -13.67 9.75
CA ALA A 205 5.19 -14.70 10.80
C ALA A 205 4.49 -14.32 12.12
N SER A 206 4.09 -13.06 12.30
CA SER A 206 3.45 -12.60 13.52
C SER A 206 2.01 -13.10 13.65
N GLU A 207 1.50 -13.22 14.90
CA GLU A 207 0.09 -13.53 15.14
C GLU A 207 -0.84 -12.54 14.44
N GLY A 208 -1.73 -13.09 13.63
CA GLY A 208 -2.70 -12.32 12.88
C GLY A 208 -2.14 -11.65 11.64
N SER A 209 -1.17 -12.27 10.98
CA SER A 209 -0.56 -11.91 9.69
C SER A 209 -1.26 -10.78 8.91
N VAL A 210 -0.49 -9.97 8.21
CA VAL A 210 -1.04 -8.89 7.37
C VAL A 210 -1.97 -9.47 6.28
N PRO A 211 -3.18 -8.89 6.06
CA PRO A 211 -4.15 -9.44 5.11
C PRO A 211 -3.74 -9.30 3.65
N PHE A 212 -3.03 -8.24 3.29
CA PHE A 212 -2.56 -7.96 1.93
C PHE A 212 -1.06 -7.73 1.89
N VAL A 213 -0.41 -8.22 0.83
CA VAL A 213 0.95 -7.84 0.44
C VAL A 213 0.91 -7.34 -0.99
N MET A 214 1.47 -6.15 -1.22
CA MET A 214 1.60 -5.55 -2.55
C MET A 214 3.00 -5.81 -3.10
N VAL A 215 3.04 -6.38 -4.32
CA VAL A 215 4.27 -6.67 -5.04
C VAL A 215 4.59 -5.51 -5.99
N SER A 216 5.85 -5.07 -5.99
CA SER A 216 6.34 -3.97 -6.83
C SER A 216 6.53 -4.38 -8.29
N HIS A 217 6.71 -3.38 -9.16
CA HIS A 217 7.09 -3.59 -10.57
C HIS A 217 8.61 -3.58 -10.80
N LEU A 218 9.41 -3.60 -9.72
CA LEU A 218 10.87 -3.65 -9.83
C LEU A 218 11.37 -4.98 -10.38
N SER A 219 12.50 -4.95 -11.09
CA SER A 219 13.19 -6.15 -11.58
C SER A 219 14.34 -6.53 -10.66
N TYR A 220 14.52 -7.85 -10.43
CA TYR A 220 15.55 -8.42 -9.55
C TYR A 220 16.35 -9.49 -10.32
N PRO A 221 17.16 -9.11 -11.32
CA PRO A 221 17.80 -10.08 -12.24
C PRO A 221 18.71 -11.09 -11.54
N ASN A 222 19.39 -10.71 -10.45
CA ASN A 222 20.23 -11.62 -9.67
C ASN A 222 19.46 -12.64 -8.82
N VAL A 223 18.12 -12.48 -8.73
CA VAL A 223 17.22 -13.43 -8.06
C VAL A 223 16.45 -14.25 -9.08
N THR A 224 15.93 -13.59 -10.13
CA THR A 224 15.01 -14.21 -11.10
C THR A 224 15.71 -14.73 -12.35
N GLY A 225 16.95 -14.31 -12.60
CA GLY A 225 17.67 -14.60 -13.83
C GLY A 225 17.21 -13.79 -15.04
N SER A 226 16.35 -12.81 -14.88
CA SER A 226 15.80 -11.95 -15.95
C SER A 226 15.35 -10.59 -15.42
N ASP A 227 15.10 -9.65 -16.35
CA ASP A 227 14.53 -8.32 -16.03
C ASP A 227 13.00 -8.35 -15.89
N THR A 228 12.40 -9.54 -15.72
CA THR A 228 10.96 -9.66 -15.48
C THR A 228 10.59 -8.95 -14.17
N PRO A 229 9.59 -8.05 -14.17
CA PRO A 229 9.11 -7.41 -12.97
C PRO A 229 8.68 -8.39 -11.90
N ALA A 230 8.83 -8.01 -10.63
CA ALA A 230 8.57 -8.88 -9.48
C ALA A 230 7.14 -9.43 -9.46
N ASP A 231 6.16 -8.62 -9.78
CA ASP A 231 4.73 -8.99 -9.83
C ASP A 231 4.41 -10.00 -10.95
N LEU A 232 5.26 -10.13 -11.95
CA LEU A 232 5.15 -11.12 -13.05
C LEU A 232 6.10 -12.32 -12.86
N SER A 233 6.91 -12.33 -11.80
CA SER A 233 7.92 -13.36 -11.55
C SER A 233 7.42 -14.44 -10.59
N ALA A 234 7.35 -15.69 -11.06
CA ALA A 234 7.06 -16.83 -10.21
C ALA A 234 8.08 -16.98 -9.08
N SER A 235 9.37 -16.72 -9.36
CA SER A 235 10.43 -16.78 -8.34
C SER A 235 10.19 -15.81 -7.19
N ILE A 236 9.64 -14.63 -7.46
CA ILE A 236 9.31 -13.65 -6.41
C ILE A 236 7.98 -14.00 -5.73
N VAL A 237 6.92 -14.18 -6.51
CA VAL A 237 5.55 -14.31 -5.97
C VAL A 237 5.32 -15.70 -5.39
N THR A 238 5.75 -16.75 -6.07
CA THR A 238 5.51 -18.14 -5.64
C THR A 238 6.63 -18.62 -4.73
N ASP A 239 7.86 -18.69 -5.25
CA ASP A 239 8.94 -19.37 -4.52
C ASP A 239 9.34 -18.61 -3.25
N ILE A 240 9.37 -17.26 -3.29
CA ILE A 240 9.75 -16.46 -2.11
C ILE A 240 8.53 -16.13 -1.25
N LEU A 241 7.51 -15.44 -1.77
CA LEU A 241 6.42 -14.94 -0.94
C LEU A 241 5.50 -16.07 -0.45
N ARG A 242 5.04 -16.95 -1.36
CA ARG A 242 4.14 -18.05 -0.99
C ARG A 242 4.85 -19.16 -0.23
N ASP A 243 5.92 -19.70 -0.83
CA ASP A 243 6.51 -20.96 -0.33
C ASP A 243 7.52 -20.69 0.79
N LYS A 244 8.46 -19.76 0.59
CA LYS A 244 9.51 -19.52 1.57
C LYS A 244 9.02 -18.72 2.80
N LEU A 245 8.21 -17.66 2.60
CA LEU A 245 7.64 -16.86 3.68
C LEU A 245 6.29 -17.41 4.18
N ASP A 246 5.77 -18.48 3.58
CA ASP A 246 4.48 -19.12 3.91
C ASP A 246 3.30 -18.12 3.94
N TYR A 247 3.28 -17.15 3.03
CA TYR A 247 2.22 -16.16 2.99
C TYR A 247 0.99 -16.69 2.26
N GLN A 248 -0.11 -16.89 2.98
CA GLN A 248 -1.33 -17.51 2.47
C GLN A 248 -2.49 -16.54 2.20
N ASN A 249 -2.30 -15.25 2.52
CA ASN A 249 -3.33 -14.23 2.34
C ASN A 249 -3.28 -13.60 0.93
N VAL A 250 -3.90 -12.44 0.74
CA VAL A 250 -4.08 -11.82 -0.58
C VAL A 250 -2.78 -11.19 -1.06
N ILE A 251 -2.37 -11.52 -2.28
CA ILE A 251 -1.28 -10.84 -3.01
C ILE A 251 -1.93 -9.94 -4.05
N ILE A 252 -1.51 -8.69 -4.09
CA ILE A 252 -1.89 -7.72 -5.13
C ILE A 252 -0.63 -7.17 -5.80
N THR A 253 -0.78 -6.64 -6.99
CA THR A 253 0.26 -5.87 -7.67
C THR A 253 0.16 -4.41 -7.28
N ASP A 254 1.22 -3.66 -7.48
CA ASP A 254 1.12 -2.21 -7.59
C ASP A 254 0.33 -1.81 -8.84
N SER A 255 0.08 -0.53 -9.06
CA SER A 255 -0.81 -0.06 -10.12
C SER A 255 -0.23 -0.33 -11.51
N HIS A 256 -0.92 -1.10 -12.34
CA HIS A 256 -0.59 -1.29 -13.76
C HIS A 256 -0.78 -0.04 -14.62
N SER A 257 -1.18 1.10 -14.04
CA SER A 257 -1.18 2.40 -14.72
C SER A 257 0.15 3.15 -14.57
N MET A 258 1.11 2.59 -13.82
CA MET A 258 2.49 3.05 -13.77
C MET A 258 3.15 2.70 -15.12
N ALA A 259 3.98 3.60 -15.67
CA ALA A 259 4.52 3.50 -17.02
C ALA A 259 5.54 2.36 -17.19
#